data_1b5528f3e98b7b54782056d2ac3d0e47
#
_entry.id   1b5528f3e98b7b54782056d2ac3d0e47
#
_cell.length_a   1.000
_cell.length_b   1.000
_cell.length_c   1.000
_cell.angle_alpha   90.00
_cell.angle_beta   90.00
_cell.angle_gamma   90.00
#
_symmetry.space_group_name_H-M   'P 1'
#
loop_
_entity.id
_entity.type
_entity.pdbx_description
1 polymer ?
#
loop_
_entity_poly.entity_id
_entity_poly.type
_entity_poly.pdbx_seq_one_letter_code
_entity_poly.pdbx_strand_id
1 'polypeptide(L)'
;MTDESALLVTVPAAEPAVARHRSRLDTSAAAGVPAHVTVLYPFLPPDFIDADTRATLSRLFASVRGFRFTLDQTRWFPDPVLWLGPSDPAAFAALTELVAAAFRSCPPYGGRVAEVISHLTIGDHAARADLEAAEAEVRPHLPIEAKPPRSP
;
A
#
# COMPACT_ATOMS: atom_id res chain seq x y z
N MET A 1 -5.60 19.16 12.37
CA MET A 1 -6.16 17.92 11.80
C MET A 1 -5.72 17.77 10.37
N THR A 2 -5.15 16.63 10.09
CA THR A 2 -4.68 16.37 8.74
C THR A 2 -5.84 15.91 7.87
N ASP A 3 -6.11 16.67 6.84
CA ASP A 3 -7.12 16.35 5.86
C ASP A 3 -6.46 15.64 4.69
N GLU A 4 -5.79 14.51 5.01
CA GLU A 4 -5.10 13.73 4.01
C GLU A 4 -5.86 12.46 3.68
N SER A 5 -5.74 12.03 2.46
CA SER A 5 -6.28 10.75 2.00
C SER A 5 -5.22 9.99 1.21
N ALA A 6 -5.50 8.74 0.92
CA ALA A 6 -4.59 7.90 0.15
C ALA A 6 -5.41 6.96 -0.75
N LEU A 7 -4.81 6.58 -1.87
CA LEU A 7 -5.37 5.55 -2.74
C LEU A 7 -4.60 4.27 -2.50
N LEU A 8 -5.32 3.22 -2.11
CA LEU A 8 -4.73 1.96 -1.66
C LEU A 8 -5.27 0.79 -2.47
N VAL A 9 -4.42 -0.22 -2.64
CA VAL A 9 -4.86 -1.56 -3.06
C VAL A 9 -4.84 -2.43 -1.82
N THR A 10 -6.01 -2.87 -1.36
CA THR A 10 -6.07 -3.79 -0.22
C THR A 10 -5.65 -5.20 -0.67
N VAL A 11 -4.99 -5.93 0.23
CA VAL A 11 -4.43 -7.25 -0.08
C VAL A 11 -4.97 -8.28 0.92
N PRO A 12 -6.22 -8.75 0.75
CA PRO A 12 -6.80 -9.73 1.67
C PRO A 12 -5.99 -11.02 1.77
N ALA A 13 -5.33 -11.42 0.69
CA ALA A 13 -4.52 -12.64 0.68
C ALA A 13 -3.36 -12.59 1.66
N ALA A 14 -2.88 -11.40 2.05
CA ALA A 14 -1.80 -11.25 3.00
C ALA A 14 -2.28 -11.28 4.46
N GLU A 15 -3.55 -11.04 4.72
CA GLU A 15 -4.06 -10.94 6.08
C GLU A 15 -3.72 -12.14 6.97
N PRO A 16 -3.89 -13.40 6.52
CA PRO A 16 -3.55 -14.53 7.38
C PRO A 16 -2.10 -14.51 7.87
N ALA A 17 -1.17 -13.97 7.08
CA ALA A 17 0.23 -13.92 7.44
C ALA A 17 0.58 -12.69 8.30
N VAL A 18 -0.07 -11.55 8.07
CA VAL A 18 0.40 -10.28 8.62
C VAL A 18 -0.57 -9.60 9.60
N ALA A 19 -1.86 -9.94 9.60
CA ALA A 19 -2.87 -9.20 10.37
C ALA A 19 -2.53 -9.12 11.86
N ARG A 20 -2.12 -10.23 12.45
CA ARG A 20 -1.78 -10.32 13.86
C ARG A 20 -0.60 -9.43 14.23
N HIS A 21 0.39 -9.36 13.36
CA HIS A 21 1.57 -8.52 13.57
C HIS A 21 1.24 -7.05 13.34
N ARG A 22 0.47 -6.76 12.28
CA ARG A 22 0.07 -5.39 11.98
C ARG A 22 -0.77 -4.77 13.09
N SER A 23 -1.64 -5.54 13.71
CA SER A 23 -2.50 -5.01 14.79
C SER A 23 -1.70 -4.45 15.96
N ARG A 24 -0.50 -4.95 16.17
CA ARG A 24 0.39 -4.51 17.26
C ARG A 24 1.47 -3.55 16.82
N LEU A 25 1.91 -3.63 15.56
CA LEU A 25 3.15 -3.01 15.10
C LEU A 25 2.94 -1.92 14.03
N ASP A 26 1.75 -1.85 13.43
CA ASP A 26 1.47 -0.93 12.33
C ASP A 26 0.44 0.11 12.74
N THR A 27 0.83 1.38 12.65
CA THR A 27 -0.03 2.51 13.01
C THR A 27 -1.33 2.52 12.19
N SER A 28 -1.26 2.21 10.90
CA SER A 28 -2.46 2.22 10.06
C SER A 28 -3.44 1.11 10.41
N ALA A 29 -2.95 -0.05 10.88
CA ALA A 29 -3.81 -1.12 11.34
C ALA A 29 -4.59 -0.72 12.59
N ALA A 30 -3.94 0.01 13.49
CA ALA A 30 -4.60 0.54 14.69
C ALA A 30 -5.73 1.51 14.32
N ALA A 31 -5.60 2.20 13.19
CA ALA A 31 -6.64 3.09 12.67
C ALA A 31 -7.71 2.35 11.84
N GLY A 32 -7.62 1.03 11.73
CA GLY A 32 -8.62 0.22 11.03
C GLY A 32 -8.33 -0.05 9.56
N VAL A 33 -7.15 0.30 9.07
CA VAL A 33 -6.80 0.09 7.67
C VAL A 33 -6.29 -1.35 7.46
N PRO A 34 -6.89 -2.12 6.53
CA PRO A 34 -6.41 -3.48 6.26
C PRO A 34 -5.06 -3.47 5.54
N ALA A 35 -4.44 -4.65 5.44
CA ALA A 35 -3.18 -4.80 4.72
C ALA A 35 -3.32 -4.26 3.30
N HIS A 36 -2.34 -3.46 2.85
CA HIS A 36 -2.46 -2.72 1.60
C HIS A 36 -1.11 -2.36 1.00
N VAL A 37 -1.13 -2.10 -0.31
CA VAL A 37 -0.07 -1.40 -1.02
C VAL A 37 -0.60 -0.03 -1.39
N THR A 38 0.14 1.02 -1.04
CA THR A 38 -0.27 2.39 -1.36
C THR A 38 -0.01 2.67 -2.84
N VAL A 39 -1.03 3.15 -3.54
CA VAL A 39 -0.92 3.60 -4.93
C VAL A 39 -0.48 5.05 -4.99
N LEU A 40 -1.14 5.91 -4.22
CA LEU A 40 -0.82 7.34 -4.20
C LEU A 40 -1.11 7.94 -2.83
N TYR A 41 -0.11 8.61 -2.26
CA TYR A 41 -0.23 9.33 -1.00
C TYR A 41 0.71 10.55 -1.03
N PRO A 42 0.30 11.71 -0.51
CA PRO A 42 -1.08 12.03 -0.16
C PRO A 42 -1.93 12.30 -1.39
N PHE A 43 -3.22 11.98 -1.27
CA PHE A 43 -4.20 12.30 -2.29
C PHE A 43 -4.93 13.60 -1.91
N LEU A 44 -6.03 13.90 -2.58
CA LEU A 44 -6.80 15.11 -2.29
C LEU A 44 -7.32 15.12 -0.85
N PRO A 45 -7.43 16.30 -0.22
CA PRO A 45 -8.15 16.37 1.06
C PRO A 45 -9.54 15.78 0.90
N PRO A 46 -10.07 15.08 1.92
CA PRO A 46 -11.36 14.40 1.80
C PRO A 46 -12.50 15.28 1.29
N ASP A 47 -12.52 16.56 1.67
CA ASP A 47 -13.57 17.49 1.25
C ASP A 47 -13.53 17.80 -0.25
N PHE A 48 -12.41 17.53 -0.92
CA PHE A 48 -12.27 17.75 -2.36
C PHE A 48 -12.54 16.48 -3.18
N ILE A 49 -12.84 15.37 -2.52
CA ILE A 49 -13.18 14.12 -3.20
C ILE A 49 -14.68 14.13 -3.47
N ASP A 50 -15.05 14.74 -4.58
CA ASP A 50 -16.45 14.87 -4.99
C ASP A 50 -16.88 13.77 -5.97
N ALA A 51 -18.10 13.89 -6.49
CA ALA A 51 -18.64 12.90 -7.40
C ALA A 51 -17.83 12.81 -8.70
N ASP A 52 -17.34 13.93 -9.20
CA ASP A 52 -16.52 13.96 -10.42
C ASP A 52 -15.18 13.28 -10.20
N THR A 53 -14.56 13.51 -9.05
CA THR A 53 -13.31 12.84 -8.67
C THR A 53 -13.51 11.33 -8.60
N ARG A 54 -14.58 10.87 -7.95
CA ARG A 54 -14.90 9.45 -7.83
C ARG A 54 -15.16 8.82 -9.19
N ALA A 55 -15.85 9.52 -10.07
CA ALA A 55 -16.11 9.05 -11.43
C ALA A 55 -14.81 8.93 -12.23
N THR A 56 -13.91 9.89 -12.09
CA THR A 56 -12.60 9.85 -12.74
C THR A 56 -11.79 8.65 -12.26
N LEU A 57 -11.73 8.42 -10.94
CA LEU A 57 -11.03 7.28 -10.37
C LEU A 57 -11.61 5.96 -10.86
N SER A 58 -12.96 5.86 -10.90
CA SER A 58 -13.62 4.65 -11.39
C SER A 58 -13.25 4.35 -12.84
N ARG A 59 -13.20 5.37 -13.69
CA ARG A 59 -12.79 5.20 -15.09
C ARG A 59 -11.34 4.77 -15.22
N LEU A 60 -10.46 5.37 -14.42
CA LEU A 60 -9.04 5.01 -14.44
C LEU A 60 -8.82 3.56 -14.02
N PHE A 61 -9.43 3.14 -12.92
CA PHE A 61 -9.29 1.77 -12.43
C PHE A 61 -9.97 0.76 -13.35
N ALA A 62 -11.08 1.13 -13.99
CA ALA A 62 -11.72 0.27 -14.96
C ALA A 62 -10.88 0.05 -16.22
N SER A 63 -10.02 1.02 -16.57
CA SER A 63 -9.13 0.91 -17.72
C SER A 63 -7.93 0.01 -17.46
N VAL A 64 -7.65 -0.31 -16.20
CA VAL A 64 -6.52 -1.16 -15.80
C VAL A 64 -7.05 -2.56 -15.57
N ARG A 65 -6.48 -3.55 -16.28
CA ARG A 65 -6.83 -4.95 -16.02
C ARG A 65 -6.34 -5.34 -14.64
N GLY A 66 -7.18 -6.06 -13.90
CA GLY A 66 -6.74 -6.67 -12.66
C GLY A 66 -5.50 -7.51 -12.92
N PHE A 67 -4.47 -7.33 -12.12
CA PHE A 67 -3.23 -8.06 -12.27
C PHE A 67 -2.96 -8.90 -11.03
N ARG A 68 -2.32 -10.03 -11.24
CA ARG A 68 -1.84 -10.85 -10.14
C ARG A 68 -0.45 -10.37 -9.75
N PHE A 69 -0.15 -10.47 -8.48
CA PHE A 69 1.18 -10.12 -7.99
C PHE A 69 1.58 -11.06 -6.86
N THR A 70 2.87 -11.17 -6.65
CA THR A 70 3.43 -12.04 -5.62
C THR A 70 4.25 -11.21 -4.65
N LEU A 71 3.97 -11.35 -3.36
CA LEU A 71 4.77 -10.77 -2.30
C LEU A 71 5.72 -11.85 -1.82
N ASP A 72 6.99 -11.76 -2.19
CA ASP A 72 7.92 -12.88 -2.02
C ASP A 72 9.08 -12.59 -1.07
N GLN A 73 9.20 -11.37 -0.55
CA GLN A 73 10.33 -11.03 0.29
C GLN A 73 9.96 -10.02 1.36
N THR A 74 10.62 -10.15 2.52
CA THR A 74 10.60 -9.11 3.55
C THR A 74 11.75 -8.15 3.29
N ARG A 75 11.50 -6.86 3.54
CA ARG A 75 12.49 -5.80 3.38
C ARG A 75 12.34 -4.77 4.48
N TRP A 76 13.29 -3.87 4.55
CA TRP A 76 13.37 -2.86 5.59
C TRP A 76 13.61 -1.48 5.01
N PHE A 77 12.86 -0.50 5.52
CA PHE A 77 13.24 0.91 5.39
C PHE A 77 13.92 1.36 6.67
N PRO A 78 14.73 2.44 6.65
CA PRO A 78 15.26 3.03 7.89
C PRO A 78 14.15 3.49 8.85
N ASP A 79 14.45 3.58 10.16
CA ASP A 79 13.64 4.09 11.26
C ASP A 79 12.65 3.14 11.92
N PRO A 80 12.93 1.93 12.10
CA PRO A 80 12.89 0.84 11.14
C PRO A 80 11.45 0.54 10.73
N VAL A 81 11.23 0.25 9.45
CA VAL A 81 9.94 -0.17 8.92
C VAL A 81 10.11 -1.52 8.24
N LEU A 82 9.36 -2.51 8.69
CA LEU A 82 9.34 -3.85 8.07
C LEU A 82 8.20 -3.92 7.07
N TRP A 83 8.51 -4.39 5.85
CA TRP A 83 7.51 -4.47 4.80
C TRP A 83 7.72 -5.66 3.87
N LEU A 84 6.65 -6.03 3.16
CA LEU A 84 6.68 -7.04 2.10
C LEU A 84 6.79 -6.35 0.76
N GLY A 85 7.66 -6.88 -0.10
CA GLY A 85 7.87 -6.35 -1.44
C GLY A 85 7.32 -7.28 -2.51
N PRO A 86 6.67 -6.74 -3.56
CA PRO A 86 6.29 -7.55 -4.71
C PRO A 86 7.52 -7.98 -5.50
N SER A 87 7.46 -9.18 -6.07
CA SER A 87 8.54 -9.70 -6.91
C SER A 87 8.70 -8.87 -8.18
N ASP A 88 7.60 -8.34 -8.70
CA ASP A 88 7.59 -7.43 -9.85
C ASP A 88 6.71 -6.23 -9.51
N PRO A 89 7.29 -5.07 -9.22
CA PRO A 89 6.54 -3.88 -8.87
C PRO A 89 6.00 -3.10 -10.07
N ALA A 90 6.26 -3.53 -11.30
CA ALA A 90 5.96 -2.75 -12.50
C ALA A 90 4.47 -2.37 -12.62
N ALA A 91 3.56 -3.30 -12.28
CA ALA A 91 2.13 -3.03 -12.39
C ALA A 91 1.68 -1.96 -11.37
N PHE A 92 2.25 -1.98 -10.17
CA PHE A 92 1.96 -0.95 -9.17
C PHE A 92 2.52 0.40 -9.57
N ALA A 93 3.74 0.42 -10.12
CA ALA A 93 4.36 1.64 -10.61
C ALA A 93 3.53 2.27 -11.73
N ALA A 94 3.06 1.44 -12.67
CA ALA A 94 2.21 1.91 -13.75
C ALA A 94 0.88 2.49 -13.25
N LEU A 95 0.29 1.86 -12.24
CA LEU A 95 -0.95 2.35 -11.64
C LEU A 95 -0.74 3.70 -10.95
N THR A 96 0.35 3.84 -10.22
CA THR A 96 0.70 5.11 -9.57
C THR A 96 0.90 6.22 -10.62
N GLU A 97 1.60 5.93 -11.70
CA GLU A 97 1.84 6.90 -12.77
C GLU A 97 0.52 7.31 -13.45
N LEU A 98 -0.36 6.36 -13.69
CA LEU A 98 -1.66 6.62 -14.31
C LEU A 98 -2.49 7.60 -13.45
N VAL A 99 -2.56 7.34 -12.16
CA VAL A 99 -3.33 8.19 -11.25
C VAL A 99 -2.65 9.55 -11.07
N ALA A 100 -1.34 9.58 -10.91
CA ALA A 100 -0.60 10.83 -10.74
C ALA A 100 -0.72 11.73 -11.97
N ALA A 101 -0.76 11.16 -13.16
CA ALA A 101 -0.94 11.92 -14.40
C ALA A 101 -2.33 12.57 -14.47
N ALA A 102 -3.34 11.93 -13.90
CA ALA A 102 -4.71 12.45 -13.87
C ALA A 102 -4.91 13.49 -12.75
N PHE A 103 -4.13 13.40 -11.68
CA PHE A 103 -4.22 14.28 -10.52
C PHE A 103 -2.86 14.93 -10.25
N ARG A 104 -2.48 15.85 -11.13
CA ARG A 104 -1.15 16.48 -11.10
C ARG A 104 -0.85 17.28 -9.84
N SER A 105 -1.89 17.72 -9.13
CA SER A 105 -1.71 18.40 -7.85
C SER A 105 -1.31 17.46 -6.72
N CYS A 106 -1.33 16.15 -6.98
CA CYS A 106 -1.04 15.11 -5.98
C CYS A 106 0.15 14.25 -6.44
N PRO A 107 1.38 14.80 -6.49
CA PRO A 107 2.53 13.96 -6.81
C PRO A 107 2.77 12.95 -5.68
N PRO A 108 3.25 11.72 -5.99
CA PRO A 108 3.52 10.72 -4.97
C PRO A 108 4.45 11.27 -3.89
N TYR A 109 4.02 11.10 -2.64
CA TYR A 109 4.76 11.57 -1.46
C TYR A 109 5.13 13.07 -1.52
N GLY A 110 4.27 13.87 -2.16
CA GLY A 110 4.49 15.30 -2.29
C GLY A 110 5.69 15.66 -3.15
N GLY A 111 6.15 14.74 -3.99
CA GLY A 111 7.34 14.96 -4.82
C GLY A 111 8.65 14.85 -4.06
N ARG A 112 8.63 14.38 -2.82
CA ARG A 112 9.81 14.35 -1.93
C ARG A 112 10.73 13.16 -2.18
N VAL A 113 10.24 12.12 -2.86
CA VAL A 113 11.04 10.93 -3.14
C VAL A 113 11.32 10.84 -4.63
N ALA A 114 12.53 10.41 -4.96
CA ALA A 114 12.95 10.26 -6.36
C ALA A 114 12.35 8.99 -6.98
N GLU A 115 12.08 7.99 -6.15
CA GLU A 115 11.55 6.70 -6.60
C GLU A 115 10.46 6.25 -5.65
N VAL A 116 9.33 5.79 -6.22
CA VAL A 116 8.22 5.23 -5.43
C VAL A 116 8.43 3.71 -5.36
N ILE A 117 8.55 3.20 -4.15
CA ILE A 117 8.75 1.78 -3.90
C ILE A 117 7.42 1.19 -3.41
N SER A 118 6.86 0.26 -4.17
CA SER A 118 5.63 -0.43 -3.79
C SER A 118 5.90 -1.36 -2.61
N HIS A 119 5.14 -1.21 -1.54
CA HIS A 119 5.37 -1.98 -0.32
C HIS A 119 4.08 -2.17 0.47
N LEU A 120 4.03 -3.29 1.19
CA LEU A 120 2.97 -3.59 2.15
C LEU A 120 3.61 -3.59 3.54
N THR A 121 3.30 -2.58 4.33
CA THR A 121 3.90 -2.41 5.66
C THR A 121 3.35 -3.44 6.63
N ILE A 122 4.25 -4.10 7.38
CA ILE A 122 3.90 -4.99 8.49
C ILE A 122 3.99 -4.23 9.80
N GLY A 123 5.01 -3.41 9.97
CA GLY A 123 5.19 -2.61 11.18
C GLY A 123 6.06 -1.40 10.95
N ASP A 124 5.70 -0.28 11.60
CA ASP A 124 6.37 0.99 11.43
C ASP A 124 6.65 1.74 12.74
N HIS A 125 6.05 1.31 13.83
CA HIS A 125 6.22 1.96 15.15
C HIS A 125 6.41 0.92 16.22
N ALA A 126 7.58 0.27 16.21
CA ALA A 126 7.89 -0.77 17.18
C ALA A 126 9.40 -0.92 17.33
N ALA A 127 9.82 -1.57 18.41
CA ALA A 127 11.22 -1.91 18.60
C ALA A 127 11.68 -2.88 17.51
N ARG A 128 12.93 -2.73 17.07
CA ARG A 128 13.47 -3.58 16.00
C ARG A 128 13.37 -5.06 16.35
N ALA A 129 13.58 -5.42 17.63
CA ALA A 129 13.49 -6.81 18.05
C ALA A 129 12.09 -7.39 17.82
N ASP A 130 11.04 -6.60 18.07
CA ASP A 130 9.66 -7.03 17.82
C ASP A 130 9.38 -7.19 16.34
N LEU A 131 9.92 -6.30 15.51
CA LEU A 131 9.78 -6.37 14.06
C LEU A 131 10.54 -7.58 13.51
N GLU A 132 11.72 -7.86 14.02
CA GLU A 132 12.50 -9.04 13.60
C GLU A 132 11.78 -10.34 13.96
N ALA A 133 11.14 -10.40 15.12
CA ALA A 133 10.33 -11.56 15.51
C ALA A 133 9.14 -11.74 14.56
N ALA A 134 8.49 -10.65 14.17
CA ALA A 134 7.39 -10.70 13.20
C ALA A 134 7.89 -11.18 11.83
N GLU A 135 9.04 -10.70 11.39
CA GLU A 135 9.66 -11.14 10.14
C GLU A 135 9.87 -12.64 10.12
N ALA A 136 10.41 -13.18 11.21
CA ALA A 136 10.66 -14.62 11.31
C ALA A 136 9.38 -15.44 11.21
N GLU A 137 8.27 -14.93 11.73
CA GLU A 137 6.97 -15.62 11.64
C GLU A 137 6.29 -15.46 10.28
N VAL A 138 6.52 -14.35 9.58
CA VAL A 138 5.92 -14.11 8.27
C VAL A 138 6.63 -14.87 7.16
N ARG A 139 7.94 -14.97 7.21
CA ARG A 139 8.74 -15.59 6.15
C ARG A 139 8.26 -16.98 5.71
N PRO A 140 7.87 -17.89 6.63
CA PRO A 140 7.38 -19.21 6.19
C PRO A 140 6.11 -19.17 5.34
N HIS A 141 5.37 -18.07 5.37
CA HIS A 141 4.14 -17.90 4.58
C HIS A 141 4.41 -17.35 3.18
N LEU A 142 5.64 -16.97 2.87
CA LEU A 142 6.00 -16.42 1.57
C LEU A 142 6.33 -17.54 0.58
N PRO A 143 6.04 -17.39 -0.70
CA PRO A 143 5.42 -16.23 -1.32
C PRO A 143 3.91 -16.15 -1.08
N ILE A 144 3.37 -14.96 -1.07
CA ILE A 144 1.93 -14.74 -1.01
C ILE A 144 1.47 -14.30 -2.39
N GLU A 145 0.60 -15.08 -3.01
CA GLU A 145 0.01 -14.75 -4.30
C GLU A 145 -1.30 -14.00 -4.08
N ALA A 146 -1.46 -12.89 -4.77
CA ALA A 146 -2.61 -12.02 -4.60
C ALA A 146 -3.07 -11.43 -5.92
N LYS A 147 -4.31 -10.95 -5.91
CA LYS A 147 -4.86 -10.14 -7.00
C LYS A 147 -5.61 -8.98 -6.38
N PRO A 148 -5.69 -7.82 -7.06
CA PRO A 148 -6.42 -6.69 -6.52
C PRO A 148 -7.90 -7.05 -6.36
N PRO A 149 -8.58 -6.50 -5.35
CA PRO A 149 -10.03 -6.63 -5.27
C PRO A 149 -10.65 -5.96 -6.47
N ARG A 150 -11.80 -6.48 -6.92
CA ARG A 150 -12.53 -5.85 -8.00
C ARG A 150 -13.04 -4.50 -7.52
N SER A 151 -12.96 -3.50 -8.40
CA SER A 151 -13.57 -2.22 -8.13
C SER A 151 -15.07 -2.40 -7.93
N PRO A 152 -15.62 -1.81 -6.88
CA PRO A 152 -17.06 -1.83 -6.71
C PRO A 152 -17.77 -1.05 -7.81
#